data_74a70c631836803a2a9e3900dd580cfc
#
_entry.id   74a70c631836803a2a9e3900dd580cfc
#
_cell.length_a   1.000
_cell.length_b   1.000
_cell.length_c   1.000
_cell.angle_alpha   90.00
_cell.angle_beta   90.00
_cell.angle_gamma   90.00
#
_symmetry.space_group_name_H-M   'P 1'
#
loop_
_entity.id
_entity.type
_entity.pdbx_description
1 polymer ?
#
loop_
_entity_poly.entity_id
_entity_poly.type
_entity_poly.pdbx_seq_one_letter_code
_entity_poly.pdbx_strand_id
1 'polypeptide(L)'
;MKKKFDFFKLFGFSPSIKIRLIFSFSIAILIPSLLISIVGVNIIKKHVYKEAQSKVNSDLEYAKEILSSTQFKIKDALRINATRKVLYLSLSGVEQHELQEEMEMIMKEEGLDFLSLVDKNGKIFYSALKCSGVSLDCSKHPFVGYVLKNKEPLAGSIIISKEELEKESQKLFEKVFMEITPTQKAEKSDDKFIQDGLAFAAAAPVFTLQKKFVG
;
A
#
# COMPACT_ATOMS: atom_id res chain seq x y z
N MET A 1 56.57 48.30 -2.25
CA MET A 1 57.00 47.58 -3.47
C MET A 1 56.09 46.34 -3.67
N LYS A 2 55.16 46.41 -4.63
CA LYS A 2 54.30 45.26 -4.99
C LYS A 2 55.07 44.37 -5.97
N LYS A 3 55.45 43.15 -5.52
CA LYS A 3 55.96 42.11 -6.43
C LYS A 3 54.86 41.75 -7.43
N LYS A 4 54.99 42.15 -8.68
CA LYS A 4 54.16 41.63 -9.77
C LYS A 4 54.48 40.15 -9.94
N PHE A 5 53.48 39.31 -9.65
CA PHE A 5 53.55 37.87 -9.81
C PHE A 5 53.49 37.59 -11.33
N ASP A 6 54.63 37.35 -11.93
CA ASP A 6 54.74 37.03 -13.39
C ASP A 6 54.47 35.54 -13.58
N PHE A 7 53.19 35.19 -13.74
CA PHE A 7 52.72 33.84 -13.99
C PHE A 7 53.39 33.16 -15.19
N PHE A 8 53.82 33.94 -16.20
CA PHE A 8 54.49 33.46 -17.40
C PHE A 8 55.94 33.01 -17.19
N LYS A 9 56.61 33.44 -16.15
CA LYS A 9 57.96 32.96 -15.79
C LYS A 9 57.98 31.51 -15.34
N LEU A 10 56.85 31.02 -14.83
CA LEU A 10 56.71 29.62 -14.35
C LEU A 10 56.73 28.61 -15.50
N PHE A 11 56.38 29.04 -16.73
CA PHE A 11 56.28 28.15 -17.92
C PHE A 11 57.39 28.34 -18.96
N GLY A 12 58.45 29.15 -18.69
CA GLY A 12 59.59 29.27 -19.54
C GLY A 12 59.33 29.93 -20.92
N PHE A 13 58.16 30.51 -21.15
CA PHE A 13 57.74 31.16 -22.38
C PHE A 13 57.77 32.68 -22.22
N SER A 14 58.42 33.38 -23.18
CA SER A 14 58.34 34.85 -23.33
C SER A 14 57.33 35.20 -24.44
N PRO A 15 56.03 35.20 -24.19
CA PRO A 15 55.02 35.41 -25.22
C PRO A 15 54.97 36.89 -25.64
N SER A 16 54.68 37.09 -26.95
CA SER A 16 54.39 38.42 -27.49
C SER A 16 53.28 39.11 -26.72
N ILE A 17 53.28 40.45 -26.63
CA ILE A 17 52.25 41.25 -25.96
C ILE A 17 50.84 40.85 -26.35
N LYS A 18 50.59 40.49 -27.63
CA LYS A 18 49.31 40.03 -28.13
C LYS A 18 48.83 38.73 -27.42
N ILE A 19 49.75 37.79 -27.22
CA ILE A 19 49.42 36.49 -26.55
C ILE A 19 49.11 36.71 -25.09
N ARG A 20 49.81 37.60 -24.39
CA ARG A 20 49.51 37.94 -22.96
C ARG A 20 48.15 38.56 -22.82
N LEU A 21 47.73 39.39 -23.74
CA LEU A 21 46.45 40.07 -23.74
C LEU A 21 45.31 39.10 -23.96
N ILE A 22 45.44 38.22 -24.98
CA ILE A 22 44.44 37.15 -25.26
C ILE A 22 44.30 36.21 -24.07
N PHE A 23 45.41 35.78 -23.44
CA PHE A 23 45.38 34.88 -22.30
C PHE A 23 44.73 35.53 -21.05
N SER A 24 45.02 36.81 -20.80
CA SER A 24 44.36 37.55 -19.70
C SER A 24 42.86 37.67 -19.87
N PHE A 25 42.39 37.97 -21.11
CA PHE A 25 40.95 38.04 -21.38
C PHE A 25 40.29 36.67 -21.32
N SER A 26 40.96 35.62 -21.82
CA SER A 26 40.44 34.24 -21.73
C SER A 26 40.25 33.81 -20.27
N ILE A 27 41.22 34.07 -19.39
CA ILE A 27 41.15 33.76 -17.96
C ILE A 27 40.01 34.55 -17.31
N ALA A 28 39.88 35.84 -17.63
CA ALA A 28 38.86 36.72 -17.07
C ALA A 28 37.42 36.25 -17.40
N ILE A 29 37.24 35.56 -18.52
CA ILE A 29 35.93 35.02 -18.94
C ILE A 29 35.73 33.57 -18.40
N LEU A 30 36.78 32.74 -18.49
CA LEU A 30 36.68 31.32 -18.11
C LEU A 30 36.43 31.10 -16.62
N ILE A 31 37.13 31.87 -15.77
CA ILE A 31 36.97 31.68 -14.30
C ILE A 31 35.55 31.99 -13.82
N PRO A 32 34.92 33.13 -14.12
CA PRO A 32 33.55 33.38 -13.74
C PRO A 32 32.57 32.39 -14.35
N SER A 33 32.75 32.01 -15.63
CA SER A 33 31.88 31.03 -16.28
C SER A 33 31.94 29.67 -15.61
N LEU A 34 33.13 29.20 -15.22
CA LEU A 34 33.30 27.93 -14.51
C LEU A 34 32.63 27.97 -13.12
N LEU A 35 32.80 29.06 -12.38
CA LEU A 35 32.17 29.26 -11.06
C LEU A 35 30.65 29.25 -11.17
N ILE A 36 30.09 29.98 -12.14
CA ILE A 36 28.63 30.02 -12.37
C ILE A 36 28.11 28.63 -12.72
N SER A 37 28.83 27.88 -13.57
CA SER A 37 28.44 26.50 -13.94
C SER A 37 28.43 25.57 -12.74
N ILE A 38 29.45 25.62 -11.86
CA ILE A 38 29.52 24.77 -10.68
C ILE A 38 28.37 25.11 -9.71
N VAL A 39 28.14 26.39 -9.45
CA VAL A 39 27.07 26.84 -8.59
C VAL A 39 25.70 26.47 -9.19
N GLY A 40 25.48 26.70 -10.48
CA GLY A 40 24.25 26.37 -11.18
C GLY A 40 23.92 24.89 -11.11
N VAL A 41 24.89 24.02 -11.40
CA VAL A 41 24.69 22.56 -11.31
C VAL A 41 24.33 22.13 -9.88
N ASN A 42 24.99 22.70 -8.87
CA ASN A 42 24.70 22.36 -7.47
C ASN A 42 23.29 22.82 -7.04
N ILE A 43 22.86 24.00 -7.45
CA ILE A 43 21.51 24.51 -7.18
C ILE A 43 20.46 23.62 -7.86
N ILE A 44 20.64 23.32 -9.13
CA ILE A 44 19.71 22.47 -9.89
C ILE A 44 19.60 21.08 -9.25
N LYS A 45 20.74 20.44 -8.95
CA LYS A 45 20.72 19.13 -8.28
C LYS A 45 19.94 19.19 -6.96
N LYS A 46 20.22 20.16 -6.10
CA LYS A 46 19.54 20.32 -4.80
C LYS A 46 18.04 20.55 -4.98
N HIS A 47 17.64 21.33 -5.97
CA HIS A 47 16.23 21.62 -6.26
C HIS A 47 15.50 20.37 -6.76
N VAL A 48 16.07 19.68 -7.75
CA VAL A 48 15.51 18.44 -8.31
C VAL A 48 15.37 17.35 -7.23
N TYR A 49 16.39 17.16 -6.38
CA TYR A 49 16.30 16.22 -5.26
C TYR A 49 15.19 16.56 -4.28
N LYS A 50 15.08 17.84 -3.91
CA LYS A 50 14.04 18.30 -2.97
C LYS A 50 12.65 18.12 -3.56
N GLU A 51 12.48 18.44 -4.82
CA GLU A 51 11.20 18.29 -5.53
C GLU A 51 10.80 16.82 -5.67
N ALA A 52 11.74 15.95 -6.07
CA ALA A 52 11.52 14.51 -6.15
C ALA A 52 11.14 13.92 -4.78
N GLN A 53 11.85 14.30 -3.72
CA GLN A 53 11.54 13.84 -2.35
C GLN A 53 10.17 14.33 -1.89
N SER A 54 9.82 15.58 -2.17
CA SER A 54 8.50 16.14 -1.84
C SER A 54 7.39 15.39 -2.58
N LYS A 55 7.59 15.08 -3.85
CA LYS A 55 6.62 14.31 -4.63
C LYS A 55 6.43 12.90 -4.07
N VAL A 56 7.52 12.18 -3.77
CA VAL A 56 7.45 10.84 -3.17
C VAL A 56 6.70 10.86 -1.83
N ASN A 57 6.96 11.85 -0.99
CA ASN A 57 6.25 11.97 0.28
C ASN A 57 4.75 12.24 0.08
N SER A 58 4.40 13.12 -0.86
CA SER A 58 3.00 13.39 -1.19
C SER A 58 2.28 12.15 -1.75
N ASP A 59 2.94 11.40 -2.65
CA ASP A 59 2.40 10.18 -3.22
C ASP A 59 2.20 9.10 -2.13
N LEU A 60 3.12 9.02 -1.16
CA LEU A 60 3.01 8.11 -0.02
C LEU A 60 1.83 8.48 0.91
N GLU A 61 1.66 9.78 1.21
CA GLU A 61 0.52 10.24 2.00
C GLU A 61 -0.80 9.94 1.30
N TYR A 62 -0.88 10.18 0.00
CA TYR A 62 -2.05 9.86 -0.81
C TYR A 62 -2.36 8.35 -0.82
N ALA A 63 -1.33 7.51 -0.97
CA ALA A 63 -1.49 6.07 -0.88
C ALA A 63 -2.02 5.62 0.50
N LYS A 64 -1.52 6.20 1.60
CA LYS A 64 -2.04 5.92 2.95
C LYS A 64 -3.50 6.34 3.10
N GLU A 65 -3.88 7.47 2.54
CA GLU A 65 -5.26 7.95 2.58
C GLU A 65 -6.20 7.00 1.82
N ILE A 66 -5.80 6.52 0.63
CA ILE A 66 -6.57 5.53 -0.13
C ILE A 66 -6.74 4.24 0.67
N LEU A 67 -5.66 3.72 1.28
CA LEU A 67 -5.70 2.51 2.10
C LEU A 67 -6.65 2.68 3.29
N SER A 68 -6.53 3.77 4.03
CA SER A 68 -7.40 4.11 5.16
C SER A 68 -8.86 4.24 4.73
N SER A 69 -9.12 4.92 3.62
CA SER A 69 -10.47 5.09 3.07
C SER A 69 -11.08 3.75 2.67
N THR A 70 -10.31 2.86 2.06
CA THR A 70 -10.78 1.53 1.67
C THR A 70 -11.13 0.68 2.89
N GLN A 71 -10.26 0.66 3.91
CA GLN A 71 -10.54 -0.03 5.17
C GLN A 71 -11.80 0.51 5.86
N PHE A 72 -11.95 1.84 5.89
CA PHE A 72 -13.13 2.48 6.46
C PHE A 72 -14.40 2.09 5.72
N LYS A 73 -14.38 2.11 4.38
CA LYS A 73 -15.54 1.71 3.54
C LYS A 73 -15.97 0.28 3.82
N ILE A 74 -15.04 -0.69 3.84
CA ILE A 74 -15.35 -2.10 4.11
C ILE A 74 -15.92 -2.26 5.52
N LYS A 75 -15.31 -1.60 6.51
CA LYS A 75 -15.80 -1.62 7.89
C LYS A 75 -17.23 -1.08 8.01
N ASP A 76 -17.50 0.04 7.36
CA ASP A 76 -18.82 0.69 7.43
C ASP A 76 -19.87 -0.13 6.68
N ALA A 77 -19.53 -0.68 5.50
CA ALA A 77 -20.36 -1.61 4.76
C ALA A 77 -20.77 -2.81 5.61
N LEU A 78 -19.81 -3.49 6.25
CA LEU A 78 -20.13 -4.64 7.12
C LEU A 78 -20.93 -4.22 8.34
N ARG A 79 -20.64 -3.08 8.97
CA ARG A 79 -21.39 -2.56 10.12
C ARG A 79 -22.85 -2.31 9.76
N ILE A 80 -23.13 -1.74 8.60
CA ILE A 80 -24.49 -1.49 8.12
C ILE A 80 -25.20 -2.82 7.80
N ASN A 81 -24.55 -3.67 7.03
CA ASN A 81 -25.12 -4.95 6.62
C ASN A 81 -25.34 -5.90 7.82
N ALA A 82 -24.50 -5.84 8.86
CA ALA A 82 -24.69 -6.61 10.09
C ALA A 82 -26.01 -6.31 10.83
N THR A 83 -26.70 -5.21 10.52
CA THR A 83 -28.02 -4.87 11.09
C THR A 83 -29.19 -5.49 10.33
N ARG A 84 -28.94 -6.16 9.19
CA ARG A 84 -30.01 -6.78 8.39
C ARG A 84 -30.72 -7.90 9.16
N LYS A 85 -32.05 -7.88 9.05
CA LYS A 85 -32.94 -8.79 9.80
C LYS A 85 -32.62 -10.27 9.54
N VAL A 86 -32.38 -10.64 8.31
CA VAL A 86 -32.09 -12.02 7.89
C VAL A 86 -30.87 -12.58 8.63
N LEU A 87 -29.79 -11.79 8.82
CA LEU A 87 -28.55 -12.27 9.43
C LEU A 87 -28.76 -12.65 10.91
N TYR A 88 -29.37 -11.77 11.71
CA TYR A 88 -29.56 -12.10 13.13
C TYR A 88 -30.67 -13.14 13.37
N LEU A 89 -31.68 -13.25 12.52
CA LEU A 89 -32.70 -14.30 12.61
C LEU A 89 -32.10 -15.66 12.27
N SER A 90 -31.28 -15.75 11.22
CA SER A 90 -30.59 -16.99 10.85
C SER A 90 -29.65 -17.47 11.96
N LEU A 91 -28.85 -16.58 12.55
CA LEU A 91 -27.99 -16.91 13.70
C LEU A 91 -28.80 -17.30 14.96
N SER A 92 -30.05 -16.85 15.07
CA SER A 92 -30.98 -17.22 16.16
C SER A 92 -31.77 -18.51 15.88
N GLY A 93 -31.58 -19.13 14.72
CA GLY A 93 -32.22 -20.39 14.32
C GLY A 93 -33.67 -20.26 13.83
N VAL A 94 -34.11 -19.03 13.50
CA VAL A 94 -35.51 -18.77 13.12
C VAL A 94 -35.73 -18.85 11.59
N GLU A 95 -34.74 -18.44 10.78
CA GLU A 95 -34.88 -18.38 9.31
C GLU A 95 -33.55 -18.71 8.65
N GLN A 96 -33.54 -19.65 7.68
CA GLN A 96 -32.33 -20.00 6.90
C GLN A 96 -32.53 -19.89 5.39
N HIS A 97 -33.77 -19.79 4.92
CA HIS A 97 -34.07 -19.94 3.51
C HIS A 97 -33.63 -18.74 2.67
N GLU A 98 -33.62 -17.54 3.21
CA GLU A 98 -33.25 -16.30 2.51
C GLU A 98 -31.79 -15.90 2.74
N LEU A 99 -31.07 -16.59 3.65
CA LEU A 99 -29.71 -16.23 4.04
C LEU A 99 -28.74 -16.28 2.86
N GLN A 100 -28.85 -17.30 2.03
CA GLN A 100 -27.94 -17.45 0.88
C GLN A 100 -28.08 -16.29 -0.10
N GLU A 101 -29.30 -15.96 -0.50
CA GLU A 101 -29.57 -14.87 -1.45
C GLU A 101 -29.13 -13.53 -0.87
N GLU A 102 -29.39 -13.30 0.40
CA GLU A 102 -28.99 -12.08 1.11
C GLU A 102 -27.47 -11.92 1.18
N MET A 103 -26.73 -12.99 1.52
CA MET A 103 -25.28 -12.96 1.61
C MET A 103 -24.63 -12.76 0.23
N GLU A 104 -25.16 -13.43 -0.82
CA GLU A 104 -24.68 -13.25 -2.20
C GLU A 104 -24.98 -11.83 -2.71
N MET A 105 -26.13 -11.26 -2.35
CA MET A 105 -26.49 -9.88 -2.69
C MET A 105 -25.56 -8.89 -2.01
N ILE A 106 -25.32 -9.00 -0.71
CA ILE A 106 -24.38 -8.15 0.03
C ILE A 106 -22.98 -8.23 -0.61
N MET A 107 -22.50 -9.43 -0.88
CA MET A 107 -21.18 -9.64 -1.47
C MET A 107 -21.06 -8.92 -2.83
N LYS A 108 -22.11 -8.98 -3.66
CA LYS A 108 -22.15 -8.33 -4.96
C LYS A 108 -22.28 -6.82 -4.87
N GLU A 109 -23.17 -6.31 -4.00
CA GLU A 109 -23.42 -4.87 -3.83
C GLU A 109 -22.19 -4.15 -3.29
N GLU A 110 -21.51 -4.74 -2.31
CA GLU A 110 -20.33 -4.17 -1.67
C GLU A 110 -19.02 -4.52 -2.40
N GLY A 111 -19.08 -5.33 -3.46
CA GLY A 111 -17.91 -5.73 -4.24
C GLY A 111 -16.90 -6.56 -3.46
N LEU A 112 -17.39 -7.40 -2.55
CA LEU A 112 -16.54 -8.26 -1.70
C LEU A 112 -16.16 -9.54 -2.46
N ASP A 113 -14.90 -9.95 -2.33
CA ASP A 113 -14.43 -11.22 -2.90
C ASP A 113 -14.90 -12.42 -2.09
N PHE A 114 -15.11 -12.28 -0.78
CA PHE A 114 -15.70 -13.30 0.10
C PHE A 114 -16.45 -12.66 1.27
N LEU A 115 -17.45 -13.37 1.78
CA LEU A 115 -18.25 -12.97 2.92
C LEU A 115 -18.68 -14.21 3.71
N SER A 116 -18.48 -14.19 5.01
CA SER A 116 -18.87 -15.27 5.90
C SER A 116 -19.63 -14.75 7.11
N LEU A 117 -20.63 -15.50 7.55
CA LEU A 117 -21.37 -15.28 8.78
C LEU A 117 -20.86 -16.23 9.85
N VAL A 118 -20.49 -15.70 11.01
CA VAL A 118 -19.85 -16.43 12.10
C VAL A 118 -20.74 -16.38 13.34
N ASP A 119 -20.90 -17.48 14.06
CA ASP A 119 -21.68 -17.53 15.30
C ASP A 119 -20.91 -16.90 16.49
N LYS A 120 -21.59 -16.74 17.62
CA LYS A 120 -21.03 -16.19 18.86
C LYS A 120 -19.83 -16.98 19.42
N ASN A 121 -19.58 -18.21 18.96
CA ASN A 121 -18.47 -19.06 19.39
C ASN A 121 -17.27 -18.98 18.42
N GLY A 122 -17.39 -18.21 17.33
CA GLY A 122 -16.35 -18.10 16.30
C GLY A 122 -16.42 -19.17 15.21
N LYS A 123 -17.49 -19.97 15.14
CA LYS A 123 -17.68 -20.97 14.10
C LYS A 123 -18.38 -20.36 12.89
N ILE A 124 -17.93 -20.73 11.69
CA ILE A 124 -18.60 -20.33 10.45
C ILE A 124 -19.98 -20.96 10.42
N PHE A 125 -21.00 -20.10 10.41
CA PHE A 125 -22.40 -20.49 10.27
C PHE A 125 -22.77 -20.62 8.77
N TYR A 126 -22.30 -19.67 7.96
CA TYR A 126 -22.50 -19.65 6.51
C TYR A 126 -21.33 -18.94 5.82
N SER A 127 -20.95 -19.41 4.62
CA SER A 127 -20.00 -18.75 3.74
C SER A 127 -20.60 -18.61 2.35
N ALA A 128 -20.55 -17.41 1.78
CA ALA A 128 -21.04 -17.14 0.42
C ALA A 128 -20.16 -17.79 -0.66
N LEU A 129 -18.88 -18.03 -0.38
CA LEU A 129 -18.06 -18.92 -1.19
C LEU A 129 -18.21 -20.35 -0.67
N LYS A 130 -18.47 -21.29 -1.56
CA LYS A 130 -18.50 -22.72 -1.24
C LYS A 130 -17.06 -23.22 -1.00
N CYS A 131 -16.51 -22.86 0.14
CA CYS A 131 -15.15 -23.21 0.50
C CYS A 131 -15.14 -24.65 1.06
N SER A 132 -14.70 -25.59 0.26
CA SER A 132 -14.38 -26.92 0.73
C SER A 132 -13.00 -26.89 1.38
N GLY A 133 -12.93 -26.62 2.69
CA GLY A 133 -11.68 -26.75 3.44
C GLY A 133 -11.31 -25.63 4.39
N VAL A 134 -12.12 -24.59 4.54
CA VAL A 134 -11.89 -23.57 5.57
C VAL A 134 -12.08 -24.17 6.96
N SER A 135 -11.20 -23.85 7.86
CA SER A 135 -11.39 -24.16 9.28
C SER A 135 -12.75 -23.64 9.71
N LEU A 136 -13.62 -24.52 10.18
CA LEU A 136 -14.94 -24.18 10.70
C LEU A 136 -14.88 -23.24 11.92
N ASP A 137 -13.70 -23.04 12.48
CA ASP A 137 -13.43 -22.20 13.66
C ASP A 137 -12.53 -21.02 13.30
N CYS A 138 -13.13 -19.84 13.23
CA CYS A 138 -12.47 -18.55 13.00
C CYS A 138 -12.21 -17.76 14.30
N SER A 139 -12.42 -18.35 15.50
CA SER A 139 -12.25 -17.64 16.77
C SER A 139 -10.84 -17.07 16.96
N LYS A 140 -9.83 -17.72 16.36
CA LYS A 140 -8.42 -17.29 16.38
C LYS A 140 -8.05 -16.28 15.29
N HIS A 141 -8.95 -16.03 14.34
CA HIS A 141 -8.70 -15.03 13.29
C HIS A 141 -8.66 -13.63 13.94
N PRO A 142 -7.65 -12.79 13.63
CA PRO A 142 -7.43 -11.53 14.35
C PRO A 142 -8.65 -10.62 14.41
N PHE A 143 -9.39 -10.46 13.30
CA PHE A 143 -10.57 -9.60 13.23
C PHE A 143 -11.77 -10.23 13.92
N VAL A 144 -12.02 -11.52 13.69
CA VAL A 144 -13.15 -12.24 14.33
C VAL A 144 -12.94 -12.30 15.84
N GLY A 145 -11.74 -12.71 16.30
CA GLY A 145 -11.41 -12.76 17.73
C GLY A 145 -11.56 -11.42 18.43
N TYR A 146 -11.17 -10.33 17.77
CA TYR A 146 -11.37 -8.97 18.29
C TYR A 146 -12.85 -8.64 18.46
N VAL A 147 -13.66 -8.88 17.41
CA VAL A 147 -15.11 -8.60 17.43
C VAL A 147 -15.83 -9.45 18.45
N LEU A 148 -15.49 -10.74 18.57
CA LEU A 148 -16.06 -11.63 19.59
C LEU A 148 -15.80 -11.11 21.01
N LYS A 149 -14.63 -10.51 21.26
CA LYS A 149 -14.26 -9.97 22.58
C LYS A 149 -14.84 -8.59 22.85
N ASN A 150 -14.69 -7.66 21.90
CA ASN A 150 -14.96 -6.23 22.13
C ASN A 150 -16.36 -5.81 21.65
N LYS A 151 -17.02 -6.60 20.78
CA LYS A 151 -18.34 -6.28 20.21
C LYS A 151 -18.34 -4.99 19.37
N GLU A 152 -17.20 -4.67 18.77
CA GLU A 152 -16.99 -3.49 17.93
C GLU A 152 -16.47 -3.90 16.55
N PRO A 153 -16.86 -3.20 15.47
CA PRO A 153 -16.39 -3.52 14.13
C PRO A 153 -14.91 -3.15 13.98
N LEU A 154 -14.15 -4.04 13.36
CA LEU A 154 -12.74 -3.85 13.05
C LEU A 154 -12.47 -4.09 11.56
N ALA A 155 -11.58 -3.30 10.96
CA ALA A 155 -11.05 -3.55 9.62
C ALA A 155 -9.55 -3.31 9.60
N GLY A 156 -8.88 -3.93 8.64
CA GLY A 156 -7.44 -3.79 8.45
C GLY A 156 -6.96 -4.55 7.22
N SER A 157 -5.66 -4.60 7.06
CA SER A 157 -5.00 -5.40 6.03
C SER A 157 -4.48 -6.69 6.63
N ILE A 158 -4.59 -7.77 5.87
CA ILE A 158 -4.01 -9.08 6.22
C ILE A 158 -3.24 -9.63 5.01
N ILE A 159 -2.27 -10.46 5.29
CA ILE A 159 -1.61 -11.29 4.29
C ILE A 159 -2.26 -12.66 4.37
N ILE A 160 -2.81 -13.13 3.26
CA ILE A 160 -3.40 -14.46 3.11
C ILE A 160 -2.38 -15.32 2.40
N SER A 161 -2.02 -16.46 2.97
CA SER A 161 -1.04 -17.35 2.39
C SER A 161 -1.57 -17.99 1.11
N LYS A 162 -0.63 -18.42 0.24
CA LYS A 162 -0.97 -19.17 -0.97
C LYS A 162 -1.90 -20.35 -0.69
N GLU A 163 -1.57 -21.13 0.34
CA GLU A 163 -2.32 -22.34 0.72
C GLU A 163 -3.75 -22.02 1.16
N GLU A 164 -3.96 -20.87 1.79
CA GLU A 164 -5.29 -20.39 2.16
C GLU A 164 -6.07 -19.91 0.94
N LEU A 165 -5.42 -19.13 0.05
CA LEU A 165 -6.05 -18.65 -1.20
C LEU A 165 -6.49 -19.79 -2.12
N GLU A 166 -5.64 -20.83 -2.29
CA GLU A 166 -5.96 -21.99 -3.11
C GLU A 166 -7.14 -22.80 -2.54
N LYS A 167 -7.24 -22.88 -1.20
CA LYS A 167 -8.38 -23.52 -0.53
C LYS A 167 -9.68 -22.73 -0.66
N GLU A 168 -9.58 -21.40 -0.62
CA GLU A 168 -10.74 -20.52 -0.73
C GLU A 168 -11.29 -20.51 -2.16
N SER A 169 -10.45 -20.17 -3.15
CA SER A 169 -10.87 -20.11 -4.55
C SER A 169 -9.69 -20.01 -5.50
N GLN A 170 -9.65 -20.87 -6.50
CA GLN A 170 -8.69 -20.78 -7.60
C GLN A 170 -8.69 -19.40 -8.29
N LYS A 171 -9.87 -18.78 -8.43
CA LYS A 171 -10.00 -17.44 -9.03
C LYS A 171 -9.36 -16.34 -8.17
N LEU A 172 -9.41 -16.47 -6.84
CA LEU A 172 -8.75 -15.52 -5.94
C LEU A 172 -7.24 -15.66 -6.00
N PHE A 173 -6.74 -16.90 -6.07
CA PHE A 173 -5.32 -17.16 -6.25
C PHE A 173 -4.79 -16.55 -7.55
N GLU A 174 -5.50 -16.73 -8.67
CA GLU A 174 -5.11 -16.16 -9.96
C GLU A 174 -5.07 -14.61 -9.95
N LYS A 175 -5.94 -13.95 -9.18
CA LYS A 175 -5.93 -12.49 -9.03
C LYS A 175 -4.70 -11.96 -8.27
N VAL A 176 -4.18 -12.76 -7.36
CA VAL A 176 -3.05 -12.39 -6.49
C VAL A 176 -1.70 -12.72 -7.11
N PHE A 177 -1.67 -13.74 -7.96
CA PHE A 177 -0.45 -14.19 -8.59
C PHE A 177 0.18 -13.10 -9.47
N MET A 178 1.37 -12.64 -9.09
CA MET A 178 2.11 -11.60 -9.83
C MET A 178 3.55 -12.01 -10.06
N GLU A 179 4.03 -11.78 -11.28
CA GLU A 179 5.45 -11.93 -11.63
C GLU A 179 6.25 -10.74 -11.13
N ILE A 180 7.37 -11.01 -10.45
CA ILE A 180 8.29 -9.98 -9.96
C ILE A 180 9.19 -9.54 -11.11
N THR A 181 9.05 -8.29 -11.54
CA THR A 181 9.96 -7.68 -12.51
C THR A 181 11.14 -7.06 -11.76
N PRO A 182 12.35 -7.62 -11.88
CA PRO A 182 13.51 -7.10 -11.17
C PRO A 182 13.91 -5.72 -11.73
N THR A 183 14.10 -4.75 -10.85
CA THR A 183 14.62 -3.44 -11.19
C THR A 183 16.15 -3.41 -11.01
N GLN A 184 16.84 -2.46 -11.64
CA GLN A 184 18.32 -2.35 -11.57
C GLN A 184 18.88 -2.21 -10.16
N LYS A 185 18.07 -1.76 -9.19
CA LYS A 185 18.44 -1.55 -7.78
C LYS A 185 17.68 -2.46 -6.81
N ALA A 186 16.91 -3.43 -7.32
CA ALA A 186 16.24 -4.40 -6.47
C ALA A 186 17.27 -5.28 -5.74
N GLU A 187 17.02 -5.58 -4.47
CA GLU A 187 17.72 -6.65 -3.80
C GLU A 187 17.50 -7.96 -4.56
N LYS A 188 18.56 -8.75 -4.65
CA LYS A 188 18.48 -10.07 -5.30
C LYS A 188 17.57 -10.94 -4.43
N SER A 189 16.36 -11.20 -4.90
CA SER A 189 15.47 -12.23 -4.37
C SER A 189 15.51 -13.43 -5.30
N ASP A 190 15.50 -14.62 -4.74
CA ASP A 190 15.33 -15.85 -5.52
C ASP A 190 13.86 -16.07 -5.91
N ASP A 191 12.96 -15.31 -5.32
CA ASP A 191 11.53 -15.37 -5.61
C ASP A 191 11.23 -14.68 -6.95
N LYS A 192 10.65 -15.44 -7.85
CA LYS A 192 10.20 -14.94 -9.17
C LYS A 192 8.74 -14.46 -9.16
N PHE A 193 7.97 -14.88 -8.16
CA PHE A 193 6.53 -14.65 -8.10
C PHE A 193 6.11 -14.27 -6.68
N ILE A 194 5.15 -13.35 -6.58
CA ILE A 194 4.39 -13.10 -5.36
C ILE A 194 3.19 -14.03 -5.42
N GLN A 195 3.01 -14.85 -4.38
CA GLN A 195 1.95 -15.86 -4.28
C GLN A 195 1.03 -15.62 -3.08
N ASP A 196 1.50 -14.87 -2.08
CA ASP A 196 0.70 -14.45 -0.94
C ASP A 196 -0.11 -13.20 -1.27
N GLY A 197 -1.36 -13.15 -0.84
CA GLY A 197 -2.29 -12.06 -1.13
C GLY A 197 -2.34 -11.02 -0.04
N LEU A 198 -2.18 -9.74 -0.40
CA LEU A 198 -2.59 -8.64 0.47
C LEU A 198 -4.10 -8.43 0.31
N ALA A 199 -4.85 -8.63 1.39
CA ALA A 199 -6.29 -8.44 1.41
C ALA A 199 -6.70 -7.38 2.44
N PHE A 200 -7.79 -6.67 2.14
CA PHE A 200 -8.51 -5.89 3.14
C PHE A 200 -9.59 -6.76 3.76
N ALA A 201 -9.53 -6.92 5.06
CA ALA A 201 -10.50 -7.69 5.82
C ALA A 201 -11.20 -6.82 6.85
N ALA A 202 -12.46 -7.14 7.12
CA ALA A 202 -13.22 -6.52 8.19
C ALA A 202 -14.13 -7.56 8.85
N ALA A 203 -14.47 -7.30 10.10
CA ALA A 203 -15.50 -8.03 10.82
C ALA A 203 -16.39 -7.05 11.58
N ALA A 204 -17.68 -7.37 11.68
CA ALA A 204 -18.65 -6.56 12.39
C ALA A 204 -19.56 -7.45 13.25
N PRO A 205 -19.93 -7.03 14.47
CA PRO A 205 -20.79 -7.79 15.35
C PRO A 205 -22.23 -7.74 14.88
N VAL A 206 -22.92 -8.88 14.93
CA VAL A 206 -24.35 -9.00 14.65
C VAL A 206 -25.13 -8.98 15.95
N PHE A 207 -26.09 -8.07 16.04
CA PHE A 207 -26.97 -7.94 17.19
C PHE A 207 -28.44 -8.13 16.80
N THR A 208 -29.24 -8.72 17.69
CA THR A 208 -30.69 -8.70 17.56
C THR A 208 -31.26 -7.30 17.77
N LEU A 209 -32.55 -7.09 17.43
CA LEU A 209 -33.26 -5.83 17.73
C LEU A 209 -33.22 -5.46 19.22
N GLN A 210 -33.11 -6.44 20.08
CA GLN A 210 -32.99 -6.27 21.54
C GLN A 210 -31.55 -6.03 22.00
N LYS A 211 -30.65 -5.74 21.09
CA LYS A 211 -29.20 -5.52 21.32
C LYS A 211 -28.46 -6.74 21.93
N LYS A 212 -28.98 -7.95 21.76
CA LYS A 212 -28.29 -9.16 22.19
C LYS A 212 -27.31 -9.57 21.09
N PHE A 213 -26.04 -9.80 21.44
CA PHE A 213 -25.02 -10.30 20.53
C PHE A 213 -25.28 -11.75 20.10
N VAL A 214 -25.22 -12.06 18.80
CA VAL A 214 -25.51 -13.39 18.24
C VAL A 214 -24.41 -13.93 17.32
N GLY A 215 -23.52 -13.05 16.81
CA GLY A 215 -22.42 -13.45 15.94
C GLY A 215 -21.49 -12.30 15.54
#